data_1c105de828aa44ff11e1d15785bc16de
#
_entry.id   1c105de828aa44ff11e1d15785bc16de
#
_cell.length_a   1.000
_cell.length_b   1.000
_cell.length_c   1.000
_cell.angle_alpha   90.00
_cell.angle_beta   90.00
_cell.angle_gamma   90.00
#
_symmetry.space_group_name_H-M   'P 1'
#
loop_
_entity.id
_entity.type
_entity.pdbx_description
1 polymer ?
#
loop_
_entity_poly.entity_id
_entity_poly.type
_entity_poly.pdbx_seq_one_letter_code
_entity_poly.pdbx_strand_id
1 'polypeptide(L)'
;MEEALQTEDYDFEKLVKNKNKRTLIYSFIRLGIVFLVCLIIGIYLLSPLSSVSLMELTGNIYLNNDDIYSLINVNNPNKTSLFTLDKNKCEETFNNYPFIKESKVTLTPFSFKVDIIENAPTAKYEDTYYSSCGEILDNKYFINESLTDYVNRSKDNISTFINEPNNNKYLPDFMYIVCNINKEKYSIEYLESSNNEKTFILYYKQDGNSPYFRVNLYYNDEISLSTYVKNLIFNENLSTQLNKLIKDKESEQVEYLDKIINYYSFDFKFNKSNDGQIKLSISI
;
A
#
# COMPACT_ATOMS: atom_id res chain seq x y z
N MET A 1 48.68 14.24 80.06
CA MET A 1 47.72 13.24 79.52
C MET A 1 46.47 13.91 78.96
N GLU A 2 46.03 15.03 79.49
CA GLU A 2 44.83 15.78 78.94
C GLU A 2 45.11 16.48 77.62
N GLU A 3 46.28 17.01 77.32
CA GLU A 3 46.63 17.66 76.04
C GLU A 3 46.61 16.66 74.86
N ALA A 4 47.00 15.40 75.04
CA ALA A 4 46.95 14.35 73.98
C ALA A 4 45.52 13.95 73.62
N LEU A 5 44.63 13.91 74.63
CA LEU A 5 43.19 13.60 74.39
C LEU A 5 42.44 14.72 73.65
N GLN A 6 42.78 15.99 73.93
CA GLN A 6 42.22 17.15 73.25
C GLN A 6 42.66 17.25 71.74
N THR A 7 43.84 16.84 71.41
CA THR A 7 44.35 16.84 70.02
C THR A 7 43.76 15.71 69.22
N GLU A 8 43.50 14.52 69.79
CA GLU A 8 42.81 13.41 69.08
C GLU A 8 41.34 13.72 68.82
N ASP A 9 40.62 14.33 69.74
CA ASP A 9 39.24 14.76 69.55
C ASP A 9 39.11 15.84 68.46
N TYR A 10 39.99 16.81 68.43
CA TYR A 10 40.00 17.87 67.40
C TYR A 10 40.27 17.32 66.00
N ASP A 11 41.20 16.37 65.88
CA ASP A 11 41.47 15.73 64.57
C ASP A 11 40.34 14.85 64.11
N PHE A 12 39.66 14.18 65.02
CA PHE A 12 38.48 13.37 64.71
C PHE A 12 37.31 14.22 64.23
N GLU A 13 36.97 15.32 64.93
CA GLU A 13 35.94 16.27 64.48
C GLU A 13 36.27 16.84 63.09
N LYS A 14 37.51 17.15 62.81
CA LYS A 14 37.98 17.68 61.53
C LYS A 14 37.87 16.66 60.40
N LEU A 15 38.11 15.39 60.70
CA LEU A 15 37.95 14.27 59.76
C LEU A 15 36.45 14.02 59.43
N VAL A 16 35.59 14.04 60.47
CA VAL A 16 34.14 13.91 60.32
C VAL A 16 33.57 15.07 59.52
N LYS A 17 33.99 16.30 59.80
CA LYS A 17 33.57 17.51 59.08
C LYS A 17 34.00 17.49 57.61
N ASN A 18 35.19 17.00 57.33
CA ASN A 18 35.72 16.83 55.96
C ASN A 18 34.95 15.71 55.23
N LYS A 19 34.64 14.59 55.86
CA LYS A 19 33.86 13.49 55.31
C LYS A 19 32.45 13.97 54.97
N ASN A 20 31.79 14.68 55.87
CA ASN A 20 30.46 15.25 55.63
C ASN A 20 30.48 16.28 54.51
N LYS A 21 31.48 17.13 54.40
CA LYS A 21 31.64 18.09 53.34
C LYS A 21 31.84 17.40 51.98
N ARG A 22 32.65 16.34 51.90
CA ARG A 22 32.83 15.53 50.69
C ARG A 22 31.53 14.84 50.28
N THR A 23 30.79 14.23 51.19
CA THR A 23 29.49 13.60 50.96
C THR A 23 28.49 14.62 50.41
N LEU A 24 28.47 15.82 50.97
CA LEU A 24 27.61 16.90 50.52
C LEU A 24 27.96 17.40 49.12
N ILE A 25 29.26 17.53 48.80
CA ILE A 25 29.71 17.87 47.47
C ILE A 25 29.32 16.79 46.46
N TYR A 26 29.51 15.50 46.77
CA TYR A 26 29.07 14.41 45.87
C TYR A 26 27.57 14.39 45.66
N SER A 27 26.80 14.71 46.69
CA SER A 27 25.32 14.83 46.56
C SER A 27 24.91 15.97 45.63
N PHE A 28 25.59 17.13 45.73
CA PHE A 28 25.33 18.25 44.81
C PHE A 28 25.76 17.94 43.37
N ILE A 29 26.88 17.24 43.18
CA ILE A 29 27.33 16.81 41.87
C ILE A 29 26.30 15.84 41.26
N ARG A 30 25.81 14.86 42.02
CA ARG A 30 24.74 13.92 41.54
C ARG A 30 23.46 14.66 41.18
N LEU A 31 23.02 15.58 42.01
CA LEU A 31 21.84 16.42 41.75
C LEU A 31 22.01 17.26 40.48
N GLY A 32 23.21 17.85 40.30
CA GLY A 32 23.54 18.62 39.10
C GLY A 32 23.54 17.77 37.84
N ILE A 33 24.06 16.54 37.91
CA ILE A 33 23.99 15.58 36.77
C ILE A 33 22.53 15.23 36.43
N VAL A 34 21.72 14.91 37.45
CA VAL A 34 20.30 14.61 37.21
C VAL A 34 19.58 15.80 36.60
N PHE A 35 19.80 17.00 37.10
CA PHE A 35 19.23 18.23 36.54
C PHE A 35 19.68 18.46 35.09
N LEU A 36 20.96 18.25 34.78
CA LEU A 36 21.47 18.37 33.41
C LEU A 36 20.81 17.36 32.45
N VAL A 37 20.68 16.12 32.90
CA VAL A 37 19.98 15.07 32.10
C VAL A 37 18.53 15.45 31.86
N CYS A 38 17.80 15.90 32.89
CA CYS A 38 16.42 16.37 32.75
C CYS A 38 16.31 17.56 31.78
N LEU A 39 17.28 18.47 31.82
CA LEU A 39 17.33 19.64 30.95
C LEU A 39 17.58 19.22 29.49
N ILE A 40 18.48 18.29 29.23
CA ILE A 40 18.74 17.73 27.89
C ILE A 40 17.50 17.04 27.36
N ILE A 41 16.82 16.21 28.18
CA ILE A 41 15.59 15.55 27.79
C ILE A 41 14.50 16.60 27.50
N GLY A 42 14.37 17.63 28.32
CA GLY A 42 13.41 18.71 28.12
C GLY A 42 13.65 19.47 26.81
N ILE A 43 14.88 19.82 26.52
CA ILE A 43 15.27 20.46 25.24
C ILE A 43 14.95 19.52 24.06
N TYR A 44 15.26 18.25 24.20
CA TYR A 44 14.97 17.27 23.15
C TYR A 44 13.47 17.15 22.89
N LEU A 45 12.64 17.03 23.94
CA LEU A 45 11.19 16.93 23.81
C LEU A 45 10.53 18.17 23.18
N LEU A 46 11.13 19.34 23.35
CA LEU A 46 10.68 20.60 22.75
C LEU A 46 11.28 20.86 21.37
N SER A 47 12.24 20.05 20.94
CA SER A 47 12.92 20.22 19.67
C SER A 47 12.14 19.60 18.52
N PRO A 48 12.31 20.08 17.28
CA PRO A 48 11.76 19.43 16.09
C PRO A 48 12.22 17.97 15.91
N LEU A 49 13.34 17.57 16.53
CA LEU A 49 13.87 16.21 16.45
C LEU A 49 12.98 15.15 17.13
N SER A 50 12.09 15.56 18.01
CA SER A 50 11.08 14.68 18.62
C SER A 50 9.73 14.74 17.92
N SER A 51 9.61 15.47 16.82
CA SER A 51 8.33 15.68 16.15
C SER A 51 8.01 14.59 15.13
N VAL A 52 6.73 14.34 14.93
CA VAL A 52 6.21 13.38 13.93
C VAL A 52 6.48 13.85 12.50
N SER A 53 6.77 15.15 12.30
CA SER A 53 7.07 15.72 10.97
C SER A 53 8.32 15.13 10.31
N LEU A 54 9.17 14.43 11.06
CA LEU A 54 10.32 13.69 10.55
C LEU A 54 9.96 12.26 10.09
N MET A 55 8.68 12.00 9.80
CA MET A 55 8.26 10.71 9.28
C MET A 55 8.92 10.43 7.93
N GLU A 56 9.49 9.24 7.82
CA GLU A 56 9.95 8.64 6.58
C GLU A 56 8.89 7.67 6.08
N LEU A 57 8.29 7.98 4.93
CA LEU A 57 7.30 7.11 4.27
C LEU A 57 7.97 6.41 3.08
N THR A 58 7.82 5.09 3.02
CA THR A 58 8.38 4.27 1.94
C THR A 58 7.35 3.27 1.42
N GLY A 59 7.48 2.89 0.12
CA GLY A 59 6.56 1.97 -0.54
C GLY A 59 5.23 2.59 -0.96
N ASN A 60 5.04 3.88 -0.70
CA ASN A 60 3.91 4.64 -1.22
C ASN A 60 4.08 4.90 -2.73
N ILE A 61 2.96 4.99 -3.43
CA ILE A 61 2.89 5.33 -4.86
C ILE A 61 2.15 6.66 -5.02
N TYR A 62 0.97 6.77 -4.47
CA TYR A 62 0.08 7.94 -4.54
C TYR A 62 -0.28 8.51 -3.18
N LEU A 63 -0.18 7.71 -2.10
CA LEU A 63 -0.34 8.18 -0.73
C LEU A 63 0.83 9.10 -0.37
N ASN A 64 0.54 10.19 0.30
CA ASN A 64 1.53 11.14 0.78
C ASN A 64 1.60 11.19 2.31
N ASN A 65 2.51 11.96 2.86
CA ASN A 65 2.67 12.09 4.30
C ASN A 65 1.42 12.65 4.98
N ASP A 66 0.70 13.57 4.33
CA ASP A 66 -0.50 14.20 4.89
C ASP A 66 -1.64 13.19 5.01
N ASP A 67 -1.77 12.26 4.05
CA ASP A 67 -2.71 11.15 4.14
C ASP A 67 -2.41 10.28 5.37
N ILE A 68 -1.13 9.93 5.57
CA ILE A 68 -0.70 9.11 6.70
C ILE A 68 -0.92 9.82 8.03
N TYR A 69 -0.62 11.13 8.11
CA TYR A 69 -0.90 11.93 9.30
C TYR A 69 -2.40 11.98 9.62
N SER A 70 -3.22 12.12 8.60
CA SER A 70 -4.69 12.12 8.74
C SER A 70 -5.20 10.80 9.32
N LEU A 71 -4.68 9.66 8.85
CA LEU A 71 -5.08 8.34 9.34
C LEU A 71 -4.81 8.13 10.83
N ILE A 72 -3.73 8.67 11.36
CA ILE A 72 -3.38 8.59 12.78
C ILE A 72 -3.83 9.80 13.59
N ASN A 73 -4.69 10.66 13.01
CA ASN A 73 -5.25 11.87 13.63
C ASN A 73 -4.18 12.88 14.08
N VAL A 74 -3.11 13.03 13.32
CA VAL A 74 -2.06 14.02 13.56
C VAL A 74 -2.35 15.29 12.75
N ASN A 75 -3.01 16.26 13.36
CA ASN A 75 -3.37 17.52 12.70
C ASN A 75 -2.18 18.51 12.55
N ASN A 76 -1.18 18.40 13.40
CA ASN A 76 0.00 19.26 13.35
C ASN A 76 1.27 18.44 13.59
N PRO A 77 1.86 17.87 12.53
CA PRO A 77 3.04 17.00 12.64
C PRO A 77 4.23 17.67 13.33
N ASN A 78 4.42 18.99 13.13
CA ASN A 78 5.53 19.74 13.73
C ASN A 78 5.38 19.94 15.24
N LYS A 79 4.17 19.84 15.79
CA LYS A 79 3.89 19.99 17.22
C LYS A 79 3.56 18.69 17.94
N THR A 80 3.36 17.61 17.18
CA THR A 80 3.06 16.30 17.75
C THR A 80 4.36 15.57 18.01
N SER A 81 4.58 15.14 19.27
CA SER A 81 5.77 14.41 19.66
C SER A 81 5.67 12.93 19.30
N LEU A 82 6.79 12.33 18.89
CA LEU A 82 6.91 10.88 18.64
C LEU A 82 6.53 10.04 19.86
N PHE A 83 6.73 10.57 21.07
CA PHE A 83 6.38 9.87 22.33
C PHE A 83 4.86 9.76 22.57
N THR A 84 4.04 10.50 21.83
CA THR A 84 2.58 10.42 21.95
C THR A 84 1.99 9.35 21.04
N LEU A 85 2.78 8.78 20.13
CA LEU A 85 2.33 7.75 19.22
C LEU A 85 2.49 6.36 19.84
N ASP A 86 1.49 5.53 19.58
CA ASP A 86 1.55 4.09 19.85
C ASP A 86 1.82 3.36 18.54
N LYS A 87 2.96 2.70 18.47
CA LYS A 87 3.39 1.95 17.29
C LYS A 87 2.34 0.93 16.84
N ASN A 88 1.83 0.11 17.77
CA ASN A 88 0.91 -0.97 17.45
C ASN A 88 -0.43 -0.43 16.94
N LYS A 89 -0.90 0.65 17.57
CA LYS A 89 -2.13 1.32 17.16
C LYS A 89 -2.00 1.96 15.76
N CYS A 90 -0.84 2.56 15.45
CA CYS A 90 -0.58 3.09 14.11
C CYS A 90 -0.61 1.97 13.06
N GLU A 91 0.11 0.87 13.32
CA GLU A 91 0.20 -0.27 12.41
C GLU A 91 -1.17 -0.94 12.19
N GLU A 92 -1.96 -1.12 13.27
CA GLU A 92 -3.34 -1.60 13.17
C GLU A 92 -4.22 -0.66 12.35
N THR A 93 -4.11 0.66 12.57
CA THR A 93 -4.87 1.65 11.81
C THR A 93 -4.55 1.57 10.32
N PHE A 94 -3.27 1.49 9.96
CA PHE A 94 -2.84 1.40 8.56
C PHE A 94 -3.30 0.09 7.91
N ASN A 95 -3.16 -1.05 8.60
CA ASN A 95 -3.57 -2.35 8.05
C ASN A 95 -5.10 -2.51 7.90
N ASN A 96 -5.88 -1.71 8.62
CA ASN A 96 -7.33 -1.66 8.46
C ASN A 96 -7.78 -0.71 7.35
N TYR A 97 -6.86 0.00 6.71
CA TYR A 97 -7.16 0.97 5.69
C TYR A 97 -7.09 0.35 4.28
N PRO A 98 -8.16 0.36 3.47
CA PRO A 98 -8.25 -0.42 2.24
C PRO A 98 -7.26 0.01 1.15
N PHE A 99 -6.73 1.22 1.23
CA PHE A 99 -5.68 1.71 0.32
C PHE A 99 -4.27 1.23 0.70
N ILE A 100 -4.14 0.52 1.82
CA ILE A 100 -2.89 -0.05 2.31
C ILE A 100 -3.09 -1.56 2.45
N LYS A 101 -2.34 -2.32 1.67
CA LYS A 101 -2.38 -3.79 1.71
C LYS A 101 -1.63 -4.34 2.91
N GLU A 102 -0.51 -3.73 3.24
CA GLU A 102 0.35 -4.13 4.34
C GLU A 102 1.13 -2.91 4.83
N SER A 103 1.33 -2.81 6.13
CA SER A 103 2.16 -1.76 6.72
C SER A 103 3.08 -2.30 7.79
N LYS A 104 4.23 -1.65 7.95
CA LYS A 104 5.17 -1.86 9.04
C LYS A 104 5.60 -0.51 9.61
N VAL A 105 5.39 -0.34 10.90
CA VAL A 105 5.76 0.88 11.61
C VAL A 105 7.03 0.66 12.43
N THR A 106 8.00 1.54 12.28
CA THR A 106 9.18 1.61 13.13
C THR A 106 9.18 2.95 13.86
N LEU A 107 9.04 2.89 15.18
CA LEU A 107 9.01 4.07 16.05
C LEU A 107 10.16 3.99 17.05
N THR A 108 11.03 4.98 16.99
CA THR A 108 12.14 5.17 17.94
C THR A 108 12.09 6.59 18.50
N PRO A 109 12.83 6.94 19.56
CA PRO A 109 12.87 8.30 20.05
C PRO A 109 13.28 9.35 18.99
N PHE A 110 13.96 8.96 17.93
CA PHE A 110 14.52 9.88 16.93
C PHE A 110 13.98 9.65 15.51
N SER A 111 13.10 8.69 15.32
CA SER A 111 12.65 8.29 13.98
C SER A 111 11.25 7.71 14.02
N PHE A 112 10.43 8.14 13.08
CA PHE A 112 9.15 7.55 12.75
C PHE A 112 9.19 7.14 11.28
N LYS A 113 9.24 5.83 11.05
CA LYS A 113 9.27 5.27 9.72
C LYS A 113 8.04 4.41 9.48
N VAL A 114 7.41 4.61 8.32
CA VAL A 114 6.24 3.86 7.87
C VAL A 114 6.57 3.25 6.52
N ASP A 115 6.72 1.94 6.49
CA ASP A 115 6.87 1.17 5.24
C ASP A 115 5.48 0.61 4.88
N ILE A 116 4.98 0.89 3.69
CA ILE A 116 3.67 0.43 3.24
C ILE A 116 3.77 -0.32 1.91
N ILE A 117 2.80 -1.21 1.68
CA ILE A 117 2.46 -1.71 0.35
C ILE A 117 1.11 -1.10 0.00
N GLU A 118 1.11 -0.15 -0.93
CA GLU A 118 -0.08 0.56 -1.32
C GLU A 118 -0.99 -0.30 -2.19
N ASN A 119 -2.31 -0.21 -1.95
CA ASN A 119 -3.36 -0.88 -2.71
C ASN A 119 -4.08 0.16 -3.58
N ALA A 120 -3.38 0.65 -4.59
CA ALA A 120 -3.88 1.74 -5.44
C ALA A 120 -5.08 1.31 -6.30
N PRO A 121 -5.97 2.25 -6.67
CA PRO A 121 -7.07 1.98 -7.58
C PRO A 121 -6.53 1.64 -8.98
N THR A 122 -7.04 0.57 -9.57
CA THR A 122 -6.65 0.08 -10.90
C THR A 122 -7.81 -0.05 -11.85
N ALA A 123 -9.03 -0.12 -11.32
CA ALA A 123 -10.23 -0.18 -12.13
C ALA A 123 -11.33 0.73 -11.60
N LYS A 124 -12.26 1.08 -12.47
CA LYS A 124 -13.38 1.97 -12.18
C LYS A 124 -14.67 1.44 -12.79
N TYR A 125 -15.77 1.53 -12.03
CA TYR A 125 -17.14 1.42 -12.52
C TYR A 125 -17.95 2.60 -12.00
N GLU A 126 -18.49 3.44 -12.87
CA GLU A 126 -19.11 4.71 -12.51
C GLU A 126 -18.26 5.52 -11.53
N ASP A 127 -18.73 5.76 -10.32
CA ASP A 127 -18.02 6.45 -9.24
C ASP A 127 -17.38 5.50 -8.23
N THR A 128 -17.41 4.19 -8.50
CA THR A 128 -16.81 3.17 -7.65
C THR A 128 -15.43 2.78 -8.17
N TYR A 129 -14.44 2.78 -7.29
CA TYR A 129 -13.08 2.39 -7.60
C TYR A 129 -12.74 1.04 -7.00
N TYR A 130 -11.91 0.29 -7.69
CA TYR A 130 -11.48 -1.06 -7.30
C TYR A 130 -9.96 -1.14 -7.30
N SER A 131 -9.43 -1.80 -6.27
CA SER A 131 -8.02 -2.14 -6.19
C SER A 131 -7.65 -3.29 -7.14
N SER A 132 -6.36 -3.56 -7.23
CA SER A 132 -5.83 -4.71 -8.00
C SER A 132 -6.30 -6.08 -7.49
N CYS A 133 -6.90 -6.13 -6.31
CA CYS A 133 -7.48 -7.36 -5.74
C CYS A 133 -9.01 -7.40 -5.87
N GLY A 134 -9.62 -6.41 -6.55
CA GLY A 134 -11.08 -6.30 -6.69
C GLY A 134 -11.80 -5.73 -5.46
N GLU A 135 -11.06 -5.23 -4.48
CA GLU A 135 -11.65 -4.58 -3.30
C GLU A 135 -12.18 -3.19 -3.64
N ILE A 136 -13.34 -2.85 -3.07
CA ILE A 136 -13.94 -1.52 -3.24
C ILE A 136 -13.18 -0.51 -2.37
N LEU A 137 -12.72 0.56 -2.99
CA LEU A 137 -12.03 1.67 -2.35
C LEU A 137 -13.04 2.81 -2.09
N ASP A 138 -13.59 2.84 -0.88
CA ASP A 138 -14.67 3.74 -0.49
C ASP A 138 -14.15 5.04 0.17
N ASN A 139 -14.76 6.16 -0.16
CA ASN A 139 -14.47 7.50 0.37
C ASN A 139 -14.59 7.60 1.92
N LYS A 140 -15.40 6.75 2.55
CA LYS A 140 -15.58 6.73 4.02
C LYS A 140 -14.28 6.49 4.81
N TYR A 141 -13.26 5.94 4.16
CA TYR A 141 -11.98 5.66 4.80
C TYR A 141 -11.03 6.87 4.86
N PHE A 142 -11.34 7.97 4.15
CA PHE A 142 -10.59 9.22 4.25
C PHE A 142 -11.24 10.15 5.29
N ILE A 143 -10.48 10.50 6.32
CA ILE A 143 -11.00 11.34 7.42
C ILE A 143 -10.95 12.82 7.03
N ASN A 144 -9.86 13.29 6.44
CA ASN A 144 -9.61 14.70 6.16
C ASN A 144 -9.40 14.99 4.67
N GLU A 145 -9.35 13.98 3.85
CA GLU A 145 -9.17 14.10 2.40
C GLU A 145 -10.19 13.24 1.67
N SER A 146 -10.71 13.75 0.56
CA SER A 146 -11.70 13.00 -0.21
C SER A 146 -11.03 11.90 -1.06
N LEU A 147 -11.74 10.82 -1.31
CA LEU A 147 -11.32 9.80 -2.28
C LEU A 147 -11.00 10.42 -3.65
N THR A 148 -11.71 11.51 -4.00
CA THR A 148 -11.49 12.24 -5.26
C THR A 148 -10.06 12.75 -5.39
N ASP A 149 -9.48 13.32 -4.32
CA ASP A 149 -8.12 13.85 -4.36
C ASP A 149 -7.08 12.74 -4.51
N TYR A 150 -7.27 11.64 -3.78
CA TYR A 150 -6.44 10.44 -3.94
C TYR A 150 -6.53 9.86 -5.36
N VAL A 151 -7.74 9.72 -5.89
CA VAL A 151 -7.97 9.21 -7.24
C VAL A 151 -7.41 10.15 -8.29
N ASN A 152 -7.47 11.47 -8.11
CA ASN A 152 -6.85 12.42 -9.03
C ASN A 152 -5.32 12.24 -9.10
N ARG A 153 -4.68 11.93 -7.97
CA ARG A 153 -3.24 11.59 -7.95
C ARG A 153 -2.95 10.24 -8.60
N SER A 154 -3.86 9.28 -8.47
CA SER A 154 -3.70 7.90 -8.97
C SER A 154 -4.41 7.61 -10.29
N LYS A 155 -5.01 8.62 -10.93
CA LYS A 155 -5.86 8.45 -12.13
C LYS A 155 -5.16 7.72 -13.29
N ASP A 156 -3.85 7.93 -13.45
CA ASP A 156 -3.08 7.31 -14.53
C ASP A 156 -2.83 5.80 -14.27
N ASN A 157 -3.10 5.33 -13.06
CA ASN A 157 -3.08 3.91 -12.71
C ASN A 157 -4.40 3.19 -13.01
N ILE A 158 -5.48 3.94 -13.25
CA ILE A 158 -6.78 3.37 -13.61
C ILE A 158 -6.72 2.98 -15.08
N SER A 159 -6.39 1.72 -15.33
CA SER A 159 -6.22 1.16 -16.67
C SER A 159 -7.44 0.38 -17.16
N THR A 160 -8.35 0.03 -16.27
CA THR A 160 -9.49 -0.85 -16.57
C THR A 160 -10.80 -0.21 -16.16
N PHE A 161 -11.75 -0.16 -17.10
CA PHE A 161 -13.11 0.27 -16.87
C PHE A 161 -14.02 -0.96 -16.84
N ILE A 162 -14.81 -1.09 -15.77
CA ILE A 162 -15.71 -2.22 -15.57
C ILE A 162 -17.10 -1.79 -16.02
N ASN A 163 -17.77 -2.64 -16.80
CA ASN A 163 -19.15 -2.48 -17.16
C ASN A 163 -20.02 -3.50 -16.40
N GLU A 164 -20.98 -3.01 -15.62
CA GLU A 164 -21.92 -3.81 -14.85
C GLU A 164 -21.25 -4.90 -13.99
N PRO A 165 -20.54 -4.55 -12.90
CA PRO A 165 -19.82 -5.52 -12.06
C PRO A 165 -20.75 -6.52 -11.33
N ASN A 166 -22.06 -6.23 -11.24
CA ASN A 166 -23.13 -7.07 -10.71
C ASN A 166 -22.68 -8.00 -9.57
N ASN A 167 -22.38 -7.53 -8.38
CA ASN A 167 -22.06 -8.35 -7.20
C ASN A 167 -21.41 -9.72 -7.51
N ASN A 168 -20.65 -9.79 -8.59
CA ASN A 168 -20.08 -11.03 -9.08
C ASN A 168 -18.98 -11.51 -8.13
N LYS A 169 -19.20 -12.67 -7.51
CA LYS A 169 -18.25 -13.24 -6.54
C LYS A 169 -16.86 -13.55 -7.11
N TYR A 170 -16.75 -13.68 -8.42
CA TYR A 170 -15.49 -13.93 -9.13
C TYR A 170 -14.79 -12.65 -9.58
N LEU A 171 -15.38 -11.47 -9.34
CA LEU A 171 -14.76 -10.20 -9.69
C LEU A 171 -13.31 -10.04 -9.12
N PRO A 172 -13.02 -10.40 -7.85
CA PRO A 172 -11.67 -10.34 -7.32
C PRO A 172 -10.67 -11.19 -8.11
N ASP A 173 -11.07 -12.39 -8.54
CA ASP A 173 -10.21 -13.29 -9.32
C ASP A 173 -9.91 -12.70 -10.71
N PHE A 174 -10.91 -12.13 -11.38
CA PHE A 174 -10.71 -11.46 -12.66
C PHE A 174 -9.89 -10.20 -12.53
N MET A 175 -10.09 -9.41 -11.49
CA MET A 175 -9.25 -8.24 -11.20
C MET A 175 -7.80 -8.64 -10.98
N TYR A 176 -7.54 -9.73 -10.26
CA TYR A 176 -6.19 -10.27 -10.12
C TYR A 176 -5.56 -10.59 -11.48
N ILE A 177 -6.31 -11.27 -12.38
CA ILE A 177 -5.86 -11.61 -13.73
C ILE A 177 -5.56 -10.33 -14.51
N VAL A 178 -6.51 -9.40 -14.59
CA VAL A 178 -6.40 -8.14 -15.35
C VAL A 178 -5.19 -7.33 -14.90
N CYS A 179 -5.04 -7.11 -13.59
CA CYS A 179 -3.96 -6.29 -13.07
C CYS A 179 -2.58 -6.90 -13.27
N ASN A 180 -2.48 -8.24 -13.24
CA ASN A 180 -1.19 -8.88 -13.50
C ASN A 180 -0.84 -8.92 -14.99
N ILE A 181 -1.83 -8.93 -15.89
CA ILE A 181 -1.61 -8.78 -17.33
C ILE A 181 -1.22 -7.35 -17.66
N ASN A 182 -1.90 -6.36 -17.10
CA ASN A 182 -1.63 -4.95 -17.36
C ASN A 182 -0.26 -4.45 -16.86
N LYS A 183 0.45 -5.22 -16.04
CA LYS A 183 1.86 -4.95 -15.67
C LYS A 183 2.83 -5.22 -16.83
N GLU A 184 2.41 -6.00 -17.81
CA GLU A 184 3.16 -6.28 -19.01
C GLU A 184 2.87 -5.21 -20.08
N LYS A 185 3.36 -5.40 -21.30
CA LYS A 185 3.16 -4.45 -22.40
C LYS A 185 1.74 -4.42 -22.97
N TYR A 186 0.87 -5.30 -22.52
CA TYR A 186 -0.48 -5.47 -23.04
C TYR A 186 -1.47 -4.89 -22.07
N SER A 187 -2.51 -4.22 -22.57
CA SER A 187 -3.52 -3.62 -21.71
C SER A 187 -4.88 -4.25 -21.93
N ILE A 188 -5.54 -4.56 -20.81
CA ILE A 188 -6.99 -4.79 -20.76
C ILE A 188 -7.61 -3.47 -20.34
N GLU A 189 -8.21 -2.76 -21.26
CA GLU A 189 -8.78 -1.43 -20.98
C GLU A 189 -10.23 -1.54 -20.47
N TYR A 190 -10.97 -2.58 -20.91
CA TYR A 190 -12.37 -2.75 -20.53
C TYR A 190 -12.64 -4.17 -20.05
N LEU A 191 -13.49 -4.29 -19.03
CA LEU A 191 -13.93 -5.53 -18.43
C LEU A 191 -15.45 -5.51 -18.33
N GLU A 192 -16.12 -6.45 -18.99
CA GLU A 192 -17.57 -6.59 -18.90
C GLU A 192 -17.95 -7.89 -18.18
N SER A 193 -18.97 -7.82 -17.35
CA SER A 193 -19.59 -8.99 -16.77
C SER A 193 -20.54 -9.64 -17.80
N SER A 194 -20.47 -10.96 -17.95
CA SER A 194 -21.41 -11.72 -18.77
C SER A 194 -22.61 -12.15 -17.91
N ASN A 195 -23.70 -12.54 -18.57
CA ASN A 195 -24.87 -13.19 -17.92
C ASN A 195 -24.48 -14.48 -17.16
N ASN A 196 -23.34 -15.07 -17.47
CA ASN A 196 -22.75 -16.18 -16.72
C ASN A 196 -21.70 -15.65 -15.75
N GLU A 197 -21.90 -15.84 -14.46
CA GLU A 197 -20.98 -15.39 -13.40
C GLU A 197 -19.51 -15.83 -13.59
N LYS A 198 -19.28 -16.94 -14.27
CA LYS A 198 -17.94 -17.47 -14.57
C LYS A 198 -17.39 -17.02 -15.93
N THR A 199 -18.04 -16.10 -16.60
CA THR A 199 -17.57 -15.59 -17.89
C THR A 199 -17.42 -14.09 -17.82
N PHE A 200 -16.23 -13.62 -18.17
CA PHE A 200 -15.95 -12.20 -18.31
C PHE A 200 -15.50 -11.88 -19.73
N ILE A 201 -15.81 -10.70 -20.17
CA ILE A 201 -15.44 -10.18 -21.46
C ILE A 201 -14.32 -9.18 -21.27
N LEU A 202 -13.17 -9.47 -21.84
CA LEU A 202 -11.98 -8.64 -21.74
C LEU A 202 -11.72 -7.99 -23.09
N TYR A 203 -11.43 -6.69 -23.11
CA TYR A 203 -10.97 -6.01 -24.31
C TYR A 203 -9.46 -5.81 -24.22
N TYR A 204 -8.73 -6.61 -24.94
CA TYR A 204 -7.30 -6.57 -25.05
C TYR A 204 -6.83 -5.62 -26.13
N LYS A 205 -5.71 -4.94 -25.86
CA LYS A 205 -4.97 -4.20 -26.86
C LYS A 205 -3.51 -4.60 -26.82
N GLN A 206 -2.95 -4.93 -27.97
CA GLN A 206 -1.56 -5.37 -28.07
C GLN A 206 -0.59 -4.19 -28.02
N ASP A 207 -0.94 -3.10 -28.69
CA ASP A 207 -0.23 -1.82 -28.68
C ASP A 207 -1.19 -0.68 -29.00
N GLY A 208 -0.70 0.58 -28.95
CA GLY A 208 -1.53 1.77 -29.15
C GLY A 208 -2.26 1.84 -30.50
N ASN A 209 -1.79 1.12 -31.52
CA ASN A 209 -2.32 1.15 -32.88
C ASN A 209 -3.06 -0.13 -33.29
N SER A 210 -3.02 -1.18 -32.45
CA SER A 210 -3.69 -2.45 -32.73
C SER A 210 -5.20 -2.35 -32.49
N PRO A 211 -6.02 -3.13 -33.24
CA PRO A 211 -7.43 -3.31 -32.90
C PRO A 211 -7.56 -4.00 -31.54
N TYR A 212 -8.72 -3.86 -30.94
CA TYR A 212 -9.04 -4.61 -29.74
C TYR A 212 -9.37 -6.07 -30.07
N PHE A 213 -8.95 -6.95 -29.17
CA PHE A 213 -9.42 -8.33 -29.13
C PHE A 213 -10.43 -8.44 -28.00
N ARG A 214 -11.70 -8.64 -28.33
CA ARG A 214 -12.76 -8.91 -27.38
C ARG A 214 -12.74 -10.39 -27.04
N VAL A 215 -12.37 -10.72 -25.82
CA VAL A 215 -12.18 -12.10 -25.38
C VAL A 215 -13.23 -12.49 -24.34
N ASN A 216 -14.05 -13.48 -24.67
CA ASN A 216 -14.88 -14.15 -23.69
C ASN A 216 -14.01 -15.14 -22.92
N LEU A 217 -13.62 -14.78 -21.69
CA LEU A 217 -12.83 -15.62 -20.82
C LEU A 217 -13.75 -16.48 -19.94
N TYR A 218 -13.71 -17.78 -20.15
CA TYR A 218 -14.46 -18.75 -19.34
C TYR A 218 -13.58 -19.19 -18.16
N TYR A 219 -13.99 -18.83 -16.95
CA TYR A 219 -13.28 -19.12 -15.72
C TYR A 219 -13.58 -20.51 -15.21
N ASN A 220 -12.54 -21.23 -14.83
CA ASN A 220 -12.62 -22.53 -14.18
C ASN A 220 -11.85 -22.45 -12.85
N ASP A 221 -12.55 -22.57 -11.75
CA ASP A 221 -12.06 -22.49 -10.37
C ASP A 221 -11.04 -23.62 -10.02
N GLU A 222 -10.96 -24.67 -10.82
CA GLU A 222 -9.92 -25.73 -10.66
C GLU A 222 -8.53 -25.29 -11.17
N ILE A 223 -8.47 -24.15 -11.87
CA ILE A 223 -7.25 -23.61 -12.48
C ILE A 223 -6.75 -22.43 -11.66
N SER A 224 -5.48 -22.44 -11.28
CA SER A 224 -4.90 -21.33 -10.50
C SER A 224 -4.88 -20.02 -11.29
N LEU A 225 -5.10 -18.91 -10.60
CA LEU A 225 -5.07 -17.56 -11.19
C LEU A 225 -3.74 -17.26 -11.88
N SER A 226 -2.61 -17.73 -11.30
CA SER A 226 -1.27 -17.56 -11.91
C SER A 226 -1.16 -18.29 -13.25
N THR A 227 -1.88 -19.40 -13.43
CA THR A 227 -1.92 -20.13 -14.70
C THR A 227 -2.69 -19.33 -15.77
N TYR A 228 -3.81 -18.68 -15.39
CA TYR A 228 -4.51 -17.78 -16.29
C TYR A 228 -3.59 -16.65 -16.73
N VAL A 229 -2.99 -15.93 -15.81
CA VAL A 229 -2.06 -14.84 -16.12
C VAL A 229 -0.97 -15.29 -17.06
N LYS A 230 -0.29 -16.40 -16.76
CA LYS A 230 0.81 -16.92 -17.58
C LYS A 230 0.39 -17.25 -19.02
N ASN A 231 -0.81 -17.78 -19.21
CA ASN A 231 -1.29 -18.18 -20.56
C ASN A 231 -1.99 -17.04 -21.30
N LEU A 232 -2.47 -16.01 -20.60
CA LEU A 232 -3.14 -14.85 -21.18
C LEU A 232 -2.18 -13.70 -21.48
N ILE A 233 -0.95 -13.73 -20.96
CA ILE A 233 0.07 -12.78 -21.41
C ILE A 233 0.30 -13.01 -22.90
N PHE A 234 0.06 -11.96 -23.69
CA PHE A 234 0.28 -11.99 -25.12
C PHE A 234 1.76 -12.22 -25.40
N ASN A 235 2.13 -13.46 -25.61
CA ASN A 235 3.42 -13.83 -26.13
C ASN A 235 3.37 -13.86 -27.67
N GLU A 236 4.53 -14.01 -28.29
CA GLU A 236 4.65 -14.01 -29.76
C GLU A 236 3.77 -15.09 -30.42
N ASN A 237 3.61 -16.25 -29.78
CA ASN A 237 2.77 -17.33 -30.26
C ASN A 237 1.27 -16.99 -30.22
N LEU A 238 0.79 -16.43 -29.12
CA LEU A 238 -0.61 -16.02 -28.98
C LEU A 238 -0.96 -14.90 -29.95
N SER A 239 -0.10 -13.87 -30.04
CA SER A 239 -0.26 -12.78 -30.98
C SER A 239 -0.31 -13.28 -32.43
N THR A 240 0.60 -14.18 -32.80
CA THR A 240 0.64 -14.78 -34.14
C THR A 240 -0.61 -15.59 -34.44
N GLN A 241 -1.12 -16.35 -33.48
CA GLN A 241 -2.37 -17.11 -33.63
C GLN A 241 -3.57 -16.19 -33.84
N LEU A 242 -3.73 -15.17 -33.00
CA LEU A 242 -4.83 -14.21 -33.11
C LEU A 242 -4.78 -13.46 -34.46
N ASN A 243 -3.64 -12.94 -34.85
CA ASN A 243 -3.44 -12.24 -36.11
C ASN A 243 -3.73 -13.15 -37.34
N LYS A 244 -3.42 -14.45 -37.26
CA LYS A 244 -3.78 -15.41 -38.29
C LYS A 244 -5.29 -15.62 -38.40
N LEU A 245 -5.97 -15.67 -37.23
CA LEU A 245 -7.41 -15.90 -37.17
C LEU A 245 -8.24 -14.71 -37.67
N ILE A 246 -7.73 -13.49 -37.59
CA ILE A 246 -8.44 -12.28 -38.04
C ILE A 246 -8.15 -11.89 -39.49
N LYS A 247 -7.18 -12.55 -40.17
CA LYS A 247 -6.65 -12.13 -41.49
C LYS A 247 -7.72 -11.90 -42.55
N ASP A 248 -8.83 -12.68 -42.48
CA ASP A 248 -9.90 -12.63 -43.47
C ASP A 248 -11.25 -12.23 -42.84
N LYS A 249 -11.23 -11.60 -41.66
CA LYS A 249 -12.43 -11.18 -40.94
C LYS A 249 -12.62 -9.68 -40.92
N GLU A 250 -13.87 -9.26 -40.95
CA GLU A 250 -14.25 -7.88 -40.69
C GLU A 250 -14.30 -7.63 -39.18
N SER A 251 -13.85 -6.45 -38.74
CA SER A 251 -13.96 -6.04 -37.34
C SER A 251 -15.38 -5.65 -37.01
N GLU A 252 -15.81 -5.98 -35.80
CA GLU A 252 -17.04 -5.48 -35.20
C GLU A 252 -16.79 -4.13 -34.53
N GLN A 253 -17.86 -3.40 -34.23
CA GLN A 253 -17.79 -2.11 -33.55
C GLN A 253 -18.70 -2.09 -32.35
N VAL A 254 -18.24 -1.46 -31.28
CA VAL A 254 -19.03 -1.13 -30.11
C VAL A 254 -18.72 0.29 -29.64
N GLU A 255 -19.73 1.00 -29.17
CA GLU A 255 -19.54 2.27 -28.50
C GLU A 255 -19.34 2.02 -26.99
N TYR A 256 -18.23 2.53 -26.46
CA TYR A 256 -17.86 2.35 -25.07
C TYR A 256 -17.31 3.66 -24.50
N LEU A 257 -17.93 4.23 -23.48
CA LEU A 257 -17.55 5.51 -22.88
C LEU A 257 -17.32 6.62 -23.93
N ASP A 258 -18.30 6.81 -24.84
CA ASP A 258 -18.26 7.78 -25.94
C ASP A 258 -17.15 7.55 -26.97
N LYS A 259 -16.56 6.36 -26.99
CA LYS A 259 -15.55 5.95 -28.00
C LYS A 259 -16.07 4.77 -28.82
N ILE A 260 -15.86 4.87 -30.14
CA ILE A 260 -16.10 3.72 -31.04
C ILE A 260 -14.87 2.83 -31.02
N ILE A 261 -15.07 1.58 -30.60
CA ILE A 261 -14.02 0.58 -30.51
C ILE A 261 -14.20 -0.45 -31.60
N ASN A 262 -13.20 -0.64 -32.43
CA ASN A 262 -13.14 -1.74 -33.40
C ASN A 262 -12.50 -2.95 -32.73
N TYR A 263 -13.16 -4.10 -32.80
CA TYR A 263 -12.68 -5.32 -32.16
C TYR A 263 -12.92 -6.58 -32.99
N TYR A 264 -12.20 -7.64 -32.62
CA TYR A 264 -12.43 -9.00 -33.10
C TYR A 264 -12.78 -9.89 -31.90
N SER A 265 -13.87 -10.67 -32.03
CA SER A 265 -14.34 -11.54 -30.96
C SER A 265 -13.64 -12.88 -30.92
N PHE A 266 -13.29 -13.34 -29.71
CA PHE A 266 -12.70 -14.65 -29.46
C PHE A 266 -13.28 -15.26 -28.18
N ASP A 267 -13.37 -16.60 -28.15
CA ASP A 267 -13.63 -17.39 -26.98
C ASP A 267 -12.36 -18.05 -26.47
N PHE A 268 -11.99 -17.77 -25.22
CA PHE A 268 -10.85 -18.37 -24.53
C PHE A 268 -11.34 -19.37 -23.50
N LYS A 269 -11.04 -20.66 -23.71
CA LYS A 269 -11.40 -21.75 -22.82
C LYS A 269 -10.14 -22.45 -22.35
N PHE A 270 -10.02 -22.59 -21.04
CA PHE A 270 -8.95 -23.34 -20.43
C PHE A 270 -9.43 -24.76 -20.10
N ASN A 271 -8.79 -25.74 -20.68
CA ASN A 271 -9.11 -27.14 -20.50
C ASN A 271 -7.95 -27.86 -19.82
N LYS A 272 -8.25 -28.63 -18.78
CA LYS A 272 -7.30 -29.52 -18.15
C LYS A 272 -7.31 -30.85 -18.88
N SER A 273 -6.19 -31.25 -19.44
CA SER A 273 -6.03 -32.53 -20.10
C SER A 273 -5.83 -33.67 -19.09
N ASN A 274 -6.00 -34.92 -19.51
CA ASN A 274 -5.90 -36.10 -18.65
C ASN A 274 -4.51 -36.26 -17.96
N ASP A 275 -3.48 -35.67 -18.57
CA ASP A 275 -2.11 -35.62 -18.02
C ASP A 275 -1.87 -34.43 -17.07
N GLY A 276 -2.93 -33.68 -16.74
CA GLY A 276 -2.89 -32.53 -15.84
C GLY A 276 -2.38 -31.23 -16.48
N GLN A 277 -2.03 -31.25 -17.78
CA GLN A 277 -1.62 -30.03 -18.47
C GLN A 277 -2.83 -29.14 -18.78
N ILE A 278 -2.64 -27.83 -18.65
CA ILE A 278 -3.66 -26.85 -18.97
C ILE A 278 -3.41 -26.30 -20.37
N LYS A 279 -4.40 -26.41 -21.24
CA LYS A 279 -4.34 -25.92 -22.62
C LYS A 279 -5.37 -24.81 -22.81
N LEU A 280 -4.93 -23.72 -23.41
CA LEU A 280 -5.79 -22.65 -23.89
C LEU A 280 -6.33 -23.04 -25.27
N SER A 281 -7.64 -23.10 -25.41
CA SER A 281 -8.34 -23.24 -26.69
C SER A 281 -8.89 -21.87 -27.09
N ILE A 282 -8.62 -21.47 -28.32
CA ILE A 282 -9.08 -20.21 -28.91
C ILE A 282 -10.02 -20.55 -30.05
N SER A 283 -11.25 -20.03 -29.98
CA SER A 283 -12.24 -20.09 -31.06
C SER A 283 -12.78 -18.69 -31.35
N ILE A 284 -13.39 -18.55 -32.51
CA ILE A 284 -13.97 -17.30 -32.99
C ILE A 284 -15.47 -17.49 -33.06
#